data_9610a69a18dcc6fd70cd2d0d498b545c
#
_entry.id   9610a69a18dcc6fd70cd2d0d498b545c
#
_cell.length_a   1.000
_cell.length_b   1.000
_cell.length_c   1.000
_cell.angle_alpha   90.00
_cell.angle_beta   90.00
_cell.angle_gamma   90.00
#
_symmetry.space_group_name_H-M   'P 1'
#
loop_
_entity.id
_entity.type
_entity.pdbx_description
1 polymer ?
#
loop_
_entity_poly.entity_id
_entity_poly.type
_entity_poly.pdbx_seq_one_letter_code
_entity_poly.pdbx_strand_id
1 'polypeptide(L)'
;MFKFKAITVVAAIAMMSFALPMASTWKSDSVHSRFGFSVTHMSIATFNGSFKDYKITLTNPGADFADATVELTAEVKSINTDNQMRDEHLQGADFFDAAKFPQLTFKSTSFKRQAPRPIK
;
A
#
# COMPACT_ATOMS: atom_id res chain seq x y z
N MET A 1 -59.37 -25.99 7.63
CA MET A 1 -58.49 -25.88 8.80
C MET A 1 -57.09 -26.42 8.46
N PHE A 2 -56.44 -25.92 7.41
CA PHE A 2 -55.13 -26.40 6.96
C PHE A 2 -54.35 -25.34 6.17
N LYS A 3 -54.20 -24.13 6.67
CA LYS A 3 -53.46 -23.06 5.95
C LYS A 3 -52.43 -22.29 6.75
N PHE A 4 -52.06 -22.77 7.97
CA PHE A 4 -51.13 -22.02 8.82
C PHE A 4 -49.72 -22.66 8.98
N LYS A 5 -49.43 -23.80 8.37
CA LYS A 5 -48.10 -24.45 8.52
C LYS A 5 -47.09 -24.14 7.42
N ALA A 6 -47.52 -23.52 6.31
CA ALA A 6 -46.61 -23.19 5.20
C ALA A 6 -45.90 -21.82 5.34
N ILE A 7 -46.45 -20.92 6.14
CA ILE A 7 -45.91 -19.55 6.27
C ILE A 7 -44.73 -19.48 7.24
N THR A 8 -44.65 -20.41 8.21
CA THR A 8 -43.59 -20.42 9.22
C THR A 8 -42.24 -20.92 8.68
N VAL A 9 -42.23 -21.75 7.63
CA VAL A 9 -41.00 -22.29 7.03
C VAL A 9 -40.33 -21.27 6.11
N VAL A 10 -41.08 -20.39 5.44
CA VAL A 10 -40.52 -19.38 4.54
C VAL A 10 -39.86 -18.23 5.30
N ALA A 11 -40.33 -17.94 6.52
CA ALA A 11 -39.71 -16.89 7.35
C ALA A 11 -38.37 -17.27 7.97
N ALA A 12 -38.09 -18.57 8.12
CA ALA A 12 -36.81 -19.06 8.67
C ALA A 12 -35.63 -19.04 7.69
N ILE A 13 -35.92 -19.01 6.39
CA ILE A 13 -34.89 -18.99 5.32
C ILE A 13 -34.39 -17.57 5.05
N ALA A 14 -35.16 -16.55 5.42
CA ALA A 14 -34.81 -15.13 5.16
C ALA A 14 -33.79 -14.53 6.15
N MET A 15 -33.35 -15.27 7.17
CA MET A 15 -32.34 -14.82 8.15
C MET A 15 -30.96 -15.48 7.97
N MET A 16 -30.60 -15.95 6.78
CA MET A 16 -29.21 -16.14 6.45
C MET A 16 -28.57 -14.78 6.21
N SER A 17 -28.13 -14.16 7.29
CA SER A 17 -27.26 -12.99 7.25
C SER A 17 -26.01 -13.37 6.44
N PHE A 18 -25.93 -12.97 5.20
CA PHE A 18 -24.68 -12.95 4.46
C PHE A 18 -23.78 -11.94 5.19
N ALA A 19 -22.88 -12.44 6.03
CA ALA A 19 -21.77 -11.64 6.51
C ALA A 19 -20.93 -11.30 5.29
N LEU A 20 -21.09 -10.09 4.76
CA LEU A 20 -20.20 -9.56 3.73
C LEU A 20 -18.80 -9.52 4.33
N PRO A 21 -17.78 -10.04 3.64
CA PRO A 21 -16.42 -9.91 4.11
C PRO A 21 -16.12 -8.42 4.31
N MET A 22 -15.78 -8.04 5.55
CA MET A 22 -15.37 -6.67 5.84
C MET A 22 -13.99 -6.45 5.21
N ALA A 23 -13.88 -5.42 4.39
CA ALA A 23 -12.60 -5.00 3.86
C ALA A 23 -11.64 -4.66 5.01
N SER A 24 -10.43 -5.24 4.98
CA SER A 24 -9.37 -4.94 5.93
C SER A 24 -8.48 -3.84 5.37
N THR A 25 -8.14 -2.87 6.22
CA THR A 25 -7.25 -1.76 5.87
C THR A 25 -6.09 -1.70 6.85
N TRP A 26 -4.87 -1.75 6.32
CA TRP A 26 -3.63 -1.59 7.07
C TRP A 26 -2.94 -0.31 6.67
N LYS A 27 -2.29 0.34 7.62
CA LYS A 27 -1.49 1.54 7.40
C LYS A 27 -0.06 1.28 7.85
N SER A 28 0.90 1.94 7.21
CA SER A 28 2.29 1.89 7.65
C SER A 28 2.43 2.43 9.08
N ASP A 29 3.21 1.71 9.88
CA ASP A 29 3.68 2.18 11.18
C ASP A 29 4.95 3.01 10.97
N SER A 30 4.91 4.28 11.32
CA SER A 30 6.02 5.22 11.11
C SER A 30 7.29 4.87 11.90
N VAL A 31 7.15 4.08 12.98
CA VAL A 31 8.29 3.68 13.82
C VAL A 31 9.00 2.44 13.25
N HIS A 32 8.23 1.48 12.73
CA HIS A 32 8.75 0.18 12.28
C HIS A 32 8.77 0.00 10.77
N SER A 33 8.39 1.04 10.02
CA SER A 33 8.40 1.01 8.55
C SER A 33 9.45 1.96 8.00
N ARG A 34 9.94 1.67 6.81
CA ARG A 34 10.83 2.55 6.05
C ARG A 34 10.46 2.52 4.58
N PHE A 35 10.29 3.70 4.00
CA PHE A 35 10.21 3.88 2.56
C PHE A 35 11.53 4.43 2.04
N GLY A 36 12.28 3.63 1.30
CA GLY A 36 13.62 3.98 0.87
C GLY A 36 13.96 3.47 -0.51
N PHE A 37 15.11 3.90 -1.01
CA PHE A 37 15.65 3.54 -2.31
C PHE A 37 17.16 3.33 -2.23
N SER A 38 17.70 2.62 -3.22
CA SER A 38 19.13 2.44 -3.45
C SER A 38 19.44 2.80 -4.89
N VAL A 39 20.51 3.57 -5.10
CA VAL A 39 21.01 3.95 -6.42
C VAL A 39 22.45 3.58 -6.56
N THR A 40 22.80 2.84 -7.61
CA THR A 40 24.20 2.56 -7.95
C THR A 40 24.75 3.72 -8.77
N HIS A 41 25.78 4.37 -8.24
CA HIS A 41 26.46 5.48 -8.91
C HIS A 41 27.75 4.98 -9.59
N MET A 42 27.87 5.24 -10.88
CA MET A 42 29.03 4.91 -11.72
C MET A 42 29.47 3.42 -11.63
N SER A 43 28.53 2.53 -11.34
CA SER A 43 28.79 1.07 -11.15
C SER A 43 29.78 0.72 -10.02
N ILE A 44 30.13 1.69 -9.16
CA ILE A 44 31.16 1.53 -8.12
C ILE A 44 30.57 1.66 -6.72
N ALA A 45 29.68 2.64 -6.50
CA ALA A 45 29.15 2.95 -5.18
C ALA A 45 27.62 2.87 -5.16
N THR A 46 27.06 2.35 -4.06
CA THR A 46 25.63 2.35 -3.82
C THR A 46 25.27 3.40 -2.77
N PHE A 47 24.39 4.31 -3.13
CA PHE A 47 23.80 5.29 -2.21
C PHE A 47 22.41 4.87 -1.83
N ASN A 48 22.14 4.93 -0.53
CA ASN A 48 20.81 4.66 0.02
C ASN A 48 20.16 5.97 0.44
N GLY A 49 18.87 6.06 0.22
CA GLY A 49 18.05 7.18 0.69
C GLY A 49 16.71 6.70 1.20
N SER A 50 16.00 7.58 1.87
CA SER A 50 14.63 7.35 2.33
C SER A 50 13.84 8.64 2.31
N PHE A 51 12.51 8.52 2.27
CA PHE A 51 11.60 9.61 2.56
C PHE A 51 11.14 9.46 4.01
N LYS A 52 11.25 10.52 4.79
CA LYS A 52 10.90 10.51 6.23
C LYS A 52 9.40 10.72 6.45
N ASP A 53 8.75 11.47 5.56
CA ASP A 53 7.32 11.75 5.61
C ASP A 53 6.61 10.99 4.46
N TYR A 54 5.99 9.89 4.81
CA TYR A 54 5.26 9.04 3.87
C TYR A 54 4.11 8.31 4.55
N LYS A 55 3.17 7.88 3.74
CA LYS A 55 2.03 7.08 4.16
C LYS A 55 1.81 5.95 3.16
N ILE A 56 1.68 4.73 3.67
CA ILE A 56 1.30 3.56 2.89
C ILE A 56 0.01 3.01 3.46
N THR A 57 -0.95 2.74 2.58
CA THR A 57 -2.23 2.12 2.94
C THR A 57 -2.42 0.89 2.06
N LEU A 58 -2.70 -0.25 2.69
CA LEU A 58 -3.11 -1.48 2.02
C LEU A 58 -4.57 -1.73 2.34
N THR A 59 -5.41 -1.85 1.33
CA THR A 59 -6.81 -2.22 1.47
C THR A 59 -7.02 -3.57 0.80
N ASN A 60 -7.61 -4.52 1.54
CA ASN A 60 -7.93 -5.85 1.03
C ASN A 60 -9.41 -6.15 1.25
N PRO A 61 -10.23 -6.18 0.19
CA PRO A 61 -11.66 -6.46 0.30
C PRO A 61 -12.00 -7.95 0.46
N GLY A 62 -11.04 -8.86 0.21
CA GLY A 62 -11.27 -10.29 0.15
C GLY A 62 -10.49 -11.12 1.16
N ALA A 63 -10.65 -12.44 1.08
CA ALA A 63 -9.92 -13.40 1.92
C ALA A 63 -8.47 -13.63 1.45
N ASP A 64 -8.20 -13.39 0.18
CA ASP A 64 -6.87 -13.39 -0.42
C ASP A 64 -6.53 -11.97 -0.90
N PHE A 65 -5.29 -11.72 -1.25
CA PHE A 65 -4.85 -10.39 -1.68
C PHE A 65 -5.01 -10.13 -3.19
N ALA A 66 -5.83 -10.91 -3.89
CA ALA A 66 -6.01 -10.79 -5.34
C ALA A 66 -6.58 -9.42 -5.75
N ASP A 67 -7.52 -8.89 -4.96
CA ASP A 67 -8.18 -7.61 -5.19
C ASP A 67 -7.64 -6.49 -4.26
N ALA A 68 -6.50 -6.72 -3.63
CA ALA A 68 -5.90 -5.74 -2.75
C ALA A 68 -5.40 -4.50 -3.53
N THR A 69 -5.39 -3.37 -2.84
CA THR A 69 -4.84 -2.10 -3.37
C THR A 69 -3.83 -1.55 -2.39
N VAL A 70 -2.65 -1.19 -2.89
CA VAL A 70 -1.65 -0.42 -2.14
C VAL A 70 -1.61 0.99 -2.69
N GLU A 71 -1.71 1.95 -1.80
CA GLU A 71 -1.52 3.36 -2.08
C GLU A 71 -0.37 3.89 -1.23
N LEU A 72 0.50 4.67 -1.85
CA LEU A 72 1.63 5.33 -1.19
C LEU A 72 1.64 6.79 -1.59
N THR A 73 1.88 7.65 -0.59
CA THR A 73 2.25 9.06 -0.78
C THR A 73 3.49 9.35 0.03
N ALA A 74 4.43 10.12 -0.53
CA ALA A 74 5.61 10.59 0.19
C ALA A 74 5.88 12.05 -0.17
N GLU A 75 6.24 12.85 0.84
CA GLU A 75 6.66 14.22 0.65
C GLU A 75 8.08 14.25 0.08
N VAL A 76 8.27 14.84 -1.09
CA VAL A 76 9.56 14.89 -1.77
C VAL A 76 10.60 15.66 -0.92
N LYS A 77 10.17 16.70 -0.23
CA LYS A 77 11.04 17.48 0.68
C LYS A 77 11.54 16.68 1.90
N SER A 78 10.94 15.53 2.18
CA SER A 78 11.36 14.65 3.27
C SER A 78 12.48 13.67 2.89
N ILE A 79 13.04 13.80 1.70
CA ILE A 79 14.15 12.97 1.24
C ILE A 79 15.36 13.13 2.18
N ASN A 80 15.96 12.00 2.51
CA ASN A 80 17.14 11.94 3.36
C ASN A 80 18.10 10.88 2.84
N THR A 81 19.31 11.30 2.52
CA THR A 81 20.43 10.44 2.10
C THR A 81 21.61 10.55 3.04
N ASP A 82 21.39 11.12 4.25
CA ASP A 82 22.43 11.43 5.27
C ASP A 82 23.48 12.43 4.76
N ASN A 83 23.11 13.28 3.80
CA ASN A 83 23.94 14.37 3.29
C ASN A 83 23.03 15.52 2.83
N GLN A 84 23.03 16.60 3.59
CA GLN A 84 22.14 17.74 3.38
C GLN A 84 22.31 18.37 1.98
N MET A 85 23.53 18.58 1.53
CA MET A 85 23.80 19.18 0.22
C MET A 85 23.24 18.34 -0.92
N ARG A 86 23.36 17.02 -0.81
CA ARG A 86 22.78 16.08 -1.78
C ARG A 86 21.25 16.07 -1.70
N ASP A 87 20.67 16.12 -0.51
CA ASP A 87 19.23 16.16 -0.32
C ASP A 87 18.60 17.41 -0.94
N GLU A 88 19.24 18.58 -0.74
CA GLU A 88 18.83 19.83 -1.39
C GLU A 88 18.94 19.77 -2.91
N HIS A 89 20.02 19.18 -3.44
CA HIS A 89 20.19 19.00 -4.89
C HIS A 89 19.14 18.04 -5.49
N LEU A 90 18.83 16.95 -4.79
CA LEU A 90 17.79 16.00 -5.23
C LEU A 90 16.38 16.63 -5.24
N GLN A 91 16.12 17.64 -4.41
CA GLN A 91 14.86 18.37 -4.42
C GLN A 91 14.78 19.39 -5.57
N GLY A 92 15.89 19.68 -6.22
CA GLY A 92 15.98 20.63 -7.34
C GLY A 92 15.34 20.16 -8.63
N ALA A 93 15.24 21.07 -9.61
CA ALA A 93 14.60 20.83 -10.89
C ALA A 93 15.27 19.74 -11.75
N ASP A 94 16.56 19.47 -11.52
CA ASP A 94 17.31 18.44 -12.24
C ASP A 94 16.93 17.00 -11.80
N PHE A 95 16.24 16.86 -10.68
CA PHE A 95 15.85 15.57 -10.11
C PHE A 95 14.34 15.52 -9.80
N PHE A 96 13.95 15.62 -8.54
CA PHE A 96 12.55 15.48 -8.15
C PHE A 96 11.70 16.72 -8.37
N ASP A 97 12.30 17.90 -8.52
CA ASP A 97 11.61 19.19 -8.68
C ASP A 97 10.49 19.38 -7.65
N ALA A 98 10.87 19.35 -6.36
CA ALA A 98 9.93 19.41 -5.25
C ALA A 98 9.04 20.66 -5.23
N ALA A 99 9.45 21.73 -5.90
CA ALA A 99 8.64 22.95 -6.06
C ALA A 99 7.44 22.72 -6.98
N LYS A 100 7.61 21.90 -8.00
CA LYS A 100 6.58 21.58 -9.00
C LYS A 100 5.85 20.30 -8.67
N PHE A 101 6.56 19.31 -8.13
CA PHE A 101 6.05 17.99 -7.76
C PHE A 101 6.32 17.73 -6.27
N PRO A 102 5.51 18.29 -5.35
CA PRO A 102 5.77 18.19 -3.92
C PRO A 102 5.60 16.79 -3.36
N GLN A 103 4.81 15.94 -4.03
CA GLN A 103 4.50 14.58 -3.57
C GLN A 103 4.83 13.53 -4.62
N LEU A 104 5.37 12.42 -4.17
CA LEU A 104 5.49 11.17 -4.90
C LEU A 104 4.30 10.29 -4.54
N THR A 105 3.58 9.79 -5.55
CA THR A 105 2.42 8.94 -5.36
C THR A 105 2.56 7.63 -6.10
N PHE A 106 2.05 6.56 -5.51
CA PHE A 106 1.96 5.25 -6.15
C PHE A 106 0.61 4.61 -5.81
N LYS A 107 0.02 3.96 -6.79
CA LYS A 107 -1.17 3.13 -6.61
C LYS A 107 -0.98 1.83 -7.38
N SER A 108 -1.13 0.70 -6.71
CA SER A 108 -1.06 -0.61 -7.36
C SER A 108 -2.21 -0.80 -8.35
N THR A 109 -1.92 -1.44 -9.48
CA THR A 109 -2.93 -1.78 -10.51
C THR A 109 -3.41 -3.22 -10.41
N SER A 110 -2.57 -4.12 -9.89
CA SER A 110 -2.92 -5.52 -9.67
C SER A 110 -1.97 -6.20 -8.71
N PHE A 111 -2.46 -7.27 -8.07
CA PHE A 111 -1.67 -8.23 -7.32
C PHE A 111 -1.67 -9.56 -8.02
N LYS A 112 -0.50 -10.21 -8.13
CA LYS A 112 -0.37 -11.56 -8.67
C LYS A 112 0.33 -12.45 -7.65
N ARG A 113 -0.29 -13.57 -7.34
CA ARG A 113 0.32 -14.58 -6.50
C ARG A 113 1.51 -15.20 -7.24
N GLN A 114 2.68 -15.15 -6.65
CA GLN A 114 3.84 -15.87 -7.15
C GLN A 114 3.92 -17.25 -6.47
N ALA A 115 4.35 -18.26 -7.23
CA ALA A 115 4.67 -19.56 -6.64
C ALA A 115 5.80 -19.40 -5.61
N PRO A 116 5.80 -20.19 -4.51
CA PRO A 116 6.89 -20.18 -3.55
C PRO A 116 8.21 -20.44 -4.26
N ARG A 117 9.22 -19.59 -4.00
CA ARG A 117 10.57 -19.87 -4.51
C ARG A 117 11.11 -21.08 -3.75
N PRO A 118 11.68 -22.08 -4.43
CA PRO A 118 12.38 -23.15 -3.73
C PRO A 118 13.52 -22.55 -2.91
N ILE A 119 13.55 -22.88 -1.64
CA ILE A 119 14.66 -22.53 -0.74
C ILE A 119 15.87 -23.28 -1.25
N LYS A 120 16.92 -22.57 -1.64
CA LYS A 120 18.22 -23.15 -2.02
C LYS A 120 19.03 -23.41 -0.77
#